data_801cfeae7d5c2ea3e19b299b81a20653
#
_entry.id   801cfeae7d5c2ea3e19b299b81a20653
#
_cell.length_a   1.000
_cell.length_b   1.000
_cell.length_c   1.000
_cell.angle_alpha   90.00
_cell.angle_beta   90.00
_cell.angle_gamma   90.00
#
_symmetry.space_group_name_H-M   'P 1'
#
loop_
_entity.id
_entity.type
_entity.pdbx_description
1 polymer ?
#
loop_
_entity_poly.entity_id
_entity_poly.type
_entity_poly.pdbx_seq_one_letter_code
_entity_poly.pdbx_strand_id
1 'polypeptide(L)'
;MQKYRYTQERNIPMQEILVAAAVVLTIAALIRSSLQKRRDYKFRDATRKLELVLQPRENIKVICPQKKGRVILTSKRILFETKDGFNAVFIKTIKKVQGNNEKGNRTTIPAKMVSLTIKAEQEYEIRNSCPEFEEFAKQLIKKTTPKKKKQS
;
A
#
# COMPACT_ATOMS: atom_id res chain seq x y z
N MET A 1 12.20 17.46 65.88
CA MET A 1 12.74 18.40 64.87
C MET A 1 12.32 17.90 63.44
N GLN A 2 11.26 18.50 62.91
CA GLN A 2 10.83 18.19 61.53
C GLN A 2 11.55 19.17 60.61
N LYS A 3 12.41 18.59 59.69
CA LYS A 3 13.02 19.34 58.61
C LYS A 3 12.00 19.46 57.49
N TYR A 4 11.38 20.60 57.33
CA TYR A 4 10.62 20.98 56.15
C TYR A 4 11.60 21.11 54.97
N ARG A 5 11.54 20.17 53.99
CA ARG A 5 12.17 20.35 52.69
C ARG A 5 11.26 21.25 51.87
N TYR A 6 11.67 22.48 51.68
CA TYR A 6 11.12 23.36 50.68
C TYR A 6 11.48 22.77 49.31
N THR A 7 10.53 22.20 48.64
CA THR A 7 10.60 21.95 47.18
C THR A 7 10.50 23.31 46.52
N GLN A 8 11.62 23.81 46.05
CA GLN A 8 11.70 25.02 45.24
C GLN A 8 11.05 24.73 43.90
N GLU A 9 9.79 25.07 43.75
CA GLU A 9 9.13 25.08 42.44
C GLU A 9 9.87 26.09 41.57
N ARG A 10 10.65 25.59 40.59
CA ARG A 10 11.25 26.43 39.56
C ARG A 10 10.11 26.89 38.67
N ASN A 11 9.69 28.13 38.86
CA ASN A 11 8.85 28.82 37.87
C ASN A 11 9.68 28.97 36.61
N ILE A 12 9.51 28.03 35.68
CA ILE A 12 10.12 28.12 34.36
C ILE A 12 9.42 29.28 33.65
N PRO A 13 10.16 30.34 33.25
CA PRO A 13 9.55 31.48 32.59
C PRO A 13 8.84 31.03 31.30
N MET A 14 7.65 31.54 31.06
CA MET A 14 6.79 31.15 29.92
C MET A 14 7.52 31.30 28.58
N GLN A 15 8.48 32.20 28.49
CA GLN A 15 9.34 32.37 27.32
C GLN A 15 10.23 31.15 27.03
N GLU A 16 10.76 30.48 28.04
CA GLU A 16 11.57 29.26 27.83
C GLU A 16 10.73 28.09 27.35
N ILE A 17 9.47 27.98 27.80
CA ILE A 17 8.51 26.97 27.35
C ILE A 17 8.19 27.20 25.86
N LEU A 18 7.96 28.44 25.46
CA LEU A 18 7.65 28.81 24.08
C LEU A 18 8.83 28.52 23.12
N VAL A 19 10.06 28.84 23.56
CA VAL A 19 11.28 28.54 22.79
C VAL A 19 11.48 27.03 22.65
N ALA A 20 11.32 26.27 23.73
CA ALA A 20 11.42 24.82 23.70
C ALA A 20 10.37 24.19 22.76
N ALA A 21 9.13 24.66 22.82
CA ALA A 21 8.07 24.18 21.92
C ALA A 21 8.37 24.50 20.43
N ALA A 22 8.88 25.69 20.13
CA ALA A 22 9.28 26.07 18.77
C ALA A 22 10.41 25.19 18.24
N VAL A 23 11.42 24.87 19.06
CA VAL A 23 12.52 23.97 18.70
C VAL A 23 12.01 22.56 18.43
N VAL A 24 11.13 22.02 19.26
CA VAL A 24 10.54 20.68 19.05
C VAL A 24 9.74 20.63 17.76
N LEU A 25 8.94 21.66 17.45
CA LEU A 25 8.16 21.72 16.22
C LEU A 25 9.05 21.81 14.98
N THR A 26 10.14 22.56 15.02
CA THR A 26 11.10 22.65 13.90
C THR A 26 11.82 21.33 13.65
N ILE A 27 12.25 20.64 14.72
CA ILE A 27 12.86 19.30 14.61
C ILE A 27 11.87 18.30 14.03
N ALA A 28 10.62 18.29 14.51
CA ALA A 28 9.58 17.42 13.99
C ALA A 28 9.29 17.67 12.50
N ALA A 29 9.26 18.94 12.07
CA ALA A 29 9.09 19.31 10.67
C ALA A 29 10.27 18.84 9.79
N LEU A 30 11.51 18.97 10.27
CA LEU A 30 12.71 18.50 9.57
C LEU A 30 12.73 16.98 9.42
N ILE A 31 12.38 16.24 10.48
CA ILE A 31 12.27 14.78 10.45
C ILE A 31 11.19 14.35 9.43
N ARG A 32 10.02 15.01 9.46
CA ARG A 32 8.92 14.72 8.54
C ARG A 32 9.31 14.96 7.09
N SER A 33 10.00 16.08 6.81
CA SER A 33 10.46 16.41 5.46
C SER A 33 11.53 15.44 4.95
N SER A 34 12.46 15.01 5.80
CA SER A 34 13.49 14.02 5.43
C SER A 34 12.91 12.63 5.17
N LEU A 35 11.90 12.21 5.94
CA LEU A 35 11.17 10.97 5.70
C LEU A 35 10.37 11.01 4.41
N GLN A 36 9.78 12.16 4.07
CA GLN A 36 9.05 12.35 2.83
C GLN A 36 9.99 12.29 1.62
N LYS A 37 11.14 12.97 1.66
CA LYS A 37 12.18 12.87 0.61
C LYS A 37 12.68 11.44 0.41
N ARG A 38 12.85 10.64 1.48
CA ARG A 38 13.23 9.22 1.39
C ARG A 38 12.14 8.37 0.74
N ARG A 39 10.86 8.67 0.99
CA ARG A 39 9.73 8.00 0.34
C ARG A 39 9.69 8.34 -1.16
N ASP A 40 9.83 9.60 -1.51
CA ASP A 40 9.82 10.06 -2.89
C ASP A 40 10.99 9.47 -3.69
N TYR A 41 12.18 9.38 -3.10
CA TYR A 41 13.33 8.74 -3.74
C TYR A 41 13.08 7.25 -3.98
N LYS A 42 12.60 6.51 -2.99
CA LYS A 42 12.25 5.10 -3.15
C LYS A 42 11.15 4.88 -4.18
N PHE A 43 10.17 5.78 -4.23
CA PHE A 43 9.08 5.72 -5.20
C PHE A 43 9.59 5.96 -6.63
N ARG A 44 10.46 6.94 -6.86
CA ARG A 44 11.07 7.21 -8.18
C ARG A 44 11.92 6.04 -8.67
N ASP A 45 12.78 5.50 -7.80
CA ASP A 45 13.62 4.34 -8.14
C ASP A 45 12.78 3.10 -8.45
N ALA A 46 11.74 2.87 -7.66
CA ALA A 46 10.80 1.80 -7.88
C ALA A 46 9.98 1.97 -9.18
N THR A 47 9.60 3.19 -9.54
CA THR A 47 8.91 3.47 -10.79
C THR A 47 9.82 3.23 -11.98
N ARG A 48 11.06 3.66 -11.91
CA ARG A 48 12.08 3.40 -12.94
C ARG A 48 12.33 1.90 -13.14
N LYS A 49 12.46 1.13 -12.06
CA LYS A 49 12.60 -0.33 -12.13
C LYS A 49 11.38 -0.98 -12.76
N LEU A 50 10.19 -0.45 -12.50
CA LEU A 50 8.94 -0.95 -13.07
C LEU A 50 8.89 -0.73 -14.59
N GLU A 51 9.30 0.46 -15.06
CA GLU A 51 9.35 0.76 -16.50
C GLU A 51 10.25 -0.21 -17.27
N LEU A 52 11.37 -0.63 -16.67
CA LEU A 52 12.29 -1.61 -17.26
C LEU A 52 11.70 -3.02 -17.38
N VAL A 53 10.69 -3.33 -16.58
CA VAL A 53 10.05 -4.67 -16.53
C VAL A 53 8.83 -4.74 -17.45
N LEU A 54 8.21 -3.60 -17.79
CA LEU A 54 7.02 -3.58 -18.64
C LEU A 54 7.33 -4.08 -20.05
N GLN A 55 6.42 -4.89 -20.58
CA GLN A 55 6.49 -5.36 -21.97
C GLN A 55 6.00 -4.28 -22.94
N PRO A 56 6.40 -4.35 -24.23
CA PRO A 56 5.85 -3.46 -25.25
C PRO A 56 4.31 -3.51 -25.29
N ARG A 57 3.69 -2.33 -25.33
CA ARG A 57 2.22 -2.17 -25.30
C ARG A 57 1.56 -2.68 -24.01
N GLU A 58 2.29 -2.75 -22.93
CA GLU A 58 1.77 -3.05 -21.59
C GLU A 58 1.56 -1.75 -20.82
N ASN A 59 0.33 -1.52 -20.35
CA ASN A 59 -0.03 -0.31 -19.62
C ASN A 59 -0.37 -0.66 -18.17
N ILE A 60 0.13 0.14 -17.24
CA ILE A 60 -0.26 0.08 -15.83
C ILE A 60 -1.71 0.54 -15.71
N LYS A 61 -2.51 -0.22 -14.96
CA LYS A 61 -3.90 0.10 -14.67
C LYS A 61 -4.10 0.56 -13.25
N VAL A 62 -3.58 -0.19 -12.29
CA VAL A 62 -3.69 0.13 -10.87
C VAL A 62 -2.41 -0.30 -10.16
N ILE A 63 -1.94 0.52 -9.22
CA ILE A 63 -0.84 0.19 -8.31
C ILE A 63 -1.44 0.12 -6.91
N CYS A 64 -1.29 -1.03 -6.25
CA CYS A 64 -1.77 -1.25 -4.89
C CYS A 64 -0.57 -1.46 -3.96
N PRO A 65 -0.21 -0.47 -3.13
CA PRO A 65 0.82 -0.63 -2.11
C PRO A 65 0.43 -1.71 -1.10
N GLN A 66 1.38 -2.58 -0.78
CA GLN A 66 1.25 -3.62 0.22
C GLN A 66 2.29 -3.43 1.33
N LYS A 67 2.16 -4.14 2.43
CA LYS A 67 3.11 -4.06 3.55
C LYS A 67 4.56 -4.39 3.14
N LYS A 68 4.74 -5.28 2.16
CA LYS A 68 6.06 -5.75 1.67
C LYS A 68 6.20 -5.54 0.17
N GLY A 69 6.09 -4.30 -0.30
CA GLY A 69 6.21 -3.98 -1.73
C GLY A 69 4.90 -3.50 -2.34
N ARG A 70 4.76 -3.64 -3.64
CA ARG A 70 3.58 -3.21 -4.40
C ARG A 70 3.04 -4.35 -5.23
N VAL A 71 1.73 -4.34 -5.45
CA VAL A 71 1.08 -5.18 -6.44
C VAL A 71 0.55 -4.28 -7.54
N ILE A 72 0.89 -4.59 -8.79
CA ILE A 72 0.62 -3.74 -9.94
C ILE A 72 -0.21 -4.53 -10.93
N LEU A 73 -1.39 -4.04 -11.23
CA LEU A 73 -2.22 -4.56 -12.29
C LEU A 73 -1.88 -3.86 -13.60
N THR A 74 -1.51 -4.63 -14.61
CA THR A 74 -1.27 -4.13 -15.96
C THR A 74 -2.38 -4.58 -16.92
N SER A 75 -2.23 -4.22 -18.17
CA SER A 75 -3.13 -4.70 -19.22
C SER A 75 -3.04 -6.21 -19.48
N LYS A 76 -1.89 -6.86 -19.16
CA LYS A 76 -1.57 -8.25 -19.51
C LYS A 76 -1.36 -9.16 -18.30
N ARG A 77 -0.84 -8.64 -17.19
CA ARG A 77 -0.38 -9.42 -16.01
C ARG A 77 -0.50 -8.65 -14.71
N ILE A 78 -0.30 -9.37 -13.62
CA ILE A 78 -0.13 -8.79 -12.28
C ILE A 78 1.34 -8.92 -11.93
N LEU A 79 1.95 -7.84 -11.46
CA LEU A 79 3.33 -7.79 -11.01
C LEU A 79 3.34 -7.67 -9.48
N PHE A 80 4.02 -8.60 -8.82
CA PHE A 80 4.25 -8.59 -7.38
C PHE A 80 5.68 -8.14 -7.14
N GLU A 81 5.87 -6.98 -6.53
CA GLU A 81 7.19 -6.49 -6.17
C GLU A 81 7.77 -7.31 -5.01
N THR A 82 8.99 -7.78 -5.21
CA THR A 82 9.78 -8.52 -4.22
C THR A 82 11.07 -7.77 -3.93
N LYS A 83 11.89 -8.27 -3.01
CA LYS A 83 13.21 -7.67 -2.74
C LYS A 83 14.14 -7.73 -3.95
N ASP A 84 13.99 -8.78 -4.76
CA ASP A 84 14.91 -9.09 -5.87
C ASP A 84 14.35 -8.69 -7.24
N GLY A 85 13.16 -8.09 -7.29
CA GLY A 85 12.53 -7.68 -8.54
C GLY A 85 11.02 -7.83 -8.54
N PHE A 86 10.47 -8.36 -9.64
CA PHE A 86 9.03 -8.55 -9.81
C PHE A 86 8.69 -9.99 -10.21
N ASN A 87 7.78 -10.61 -9.50
CA ASN A 87 7.12 -11.84 -9.94
C ASN A 87 5.90 -11.48 -10.78
N ALA A 88 5.75 -12.11 -11.94
CA ALA A 88 4.66 -11.82 -12.88
C ALA A 88 3.68 -12.99 -12.96
N VAL A 89 2.38 -12.68 -12.86
CA VAL A 89 1.29 -13.62 -13.08
C VAL A 89 0.45 -13.13 -14.25
N PHE A 90 0.45 -13.86 -15.36
CA PHE A 90 -0.34 -13.49 -16.54
C PHE A 90 -1.83 -13.63 -16.25
N ILE A 91 -2.63 -12.64 -16.63
CA ILE A 91 -4.08 -12.67 -16.41
C ILE A 91 -4.72 -13.89 -17.09
N LYS A 92 -4.17 -14.34 -18.22
CA LYS A 92 -4.62 -15.53 -18.96
C LYS A 92 -4.45 -16.84 -18.16
N THR A 93 -3.48 -16.92 -17.24
CA THR A 93 -3.21 -18.13 -16.46
C THR A 93 -3.98 -18.16 -15.14
N ILE A 94 -4.72 -17.12 -14.83
CA ILE A 94 -5.53 -17.05 -13.61
C ILE A 94 -6.74 -17.98 -13.76
N LYS A 95 -6.79 -19.00 -12.93
CA LYS A 95 -7.89 -19.97 -12.88
C LYS A 95 -9.09 -19.46 -12.09
N LYS A 96 -8.81 -18.70 -11.01
CA LYS A 96 -9.87 -18.20 -10.12
C LYS A 96 -9.42 -16.96 -9.37
N VAL A 97 -10.33 -16.02 -9.22
CA VAL A 97 -10.19 -14.85 -8.33
C VAL A 97 -11.31 -14.91 -7.30
N GLN A 98 -10.98 -14.76 -6.03
CA GLN A 98 -11.92 -14.84 -4.92
C GLN A 98 -11.68 -13.72 -3.93
N GLY A 99 -12.69 -12.89 -3.69
CA GLY A 99 -12.68 -11.91 -2.61
C GLY A 99 -13.14 -12.52 -1.30
N ASN A 100 -12.56 -12.11 -0.19
CA ASN A 100 -12.96 -12.50 1.15
C ASN A 100 -13.32 -11.24 1.96
N ASN A 101 -14.39 -11.33 2.75
CA ASN A 101 -14.80 -10.25 3.67
C ASN A 101 -14.13 -10.42 5.05
N GLU A 102 -14.39 -9.51 5.99
CA GLU A 102 -13.85 -9.52 7.36
C GLU A 102 -14.13 -10.82 8.12
N LYS A 103 -15.24 -11.51 7.81
CA LYS A 103 -15.61 -12.77 8.43
C LYS A 103 -14.97 -13.99 7.73
N GLY A 104 -14.08 -13.78 6.76
CA GLY A 104 -13.48 -14.83 5.96
C GLY A 104 -14.42 -15.46 4.92
N ASN A 105 -15.65 -14.96 4.80
CA ASN A 105 -16.61 -15.44 3.82
C ASN A 105 -16.30 -14.89 2.43
N ARG A 106 -16.64 -15.66 1.40
CA ARG A 106 -16.51 -15.24 0.00
C ARG A 106 -17.44 -14.07 -0.30
N THR A 107 -16.93 -13.07 -1.00
CA THR A 107 -17.70 -11.93 -1.48
C THR A 107 -17.31 -11.57 -2.89
N THR A 108 -18.28 -11.09 -3.67
CA THR A 108 -18.07 -10.55 -5.02
C THR A 108 -18.12 -9.03 -5.05
N ILE A 109 -18.41 -8.40 -3.90
CA ILE A 109 -18.54 -6.95 -3.76
C ILE A 109 -17.18 -6.36 -3.38
N PRO A 110 -16.46 -5.64 -4.28
CA PRO A 110 -15.11 -5.14 -4.02
C PRO A 110 -15.02 -4.26 -2.77
N ALA A 111 -16.00 -3.39 -2.51
CA ALA A 111 -16.04 -2.52 -1.33
C ALA A 111 -16.10 -3.27 0.01
N LYS A 112 -16.52 -4.55 0.01
CA LYS A 112 -16.61 -5.40 1.21
C LYS A 112 -15.42 -6.38 1.33
N MET A 113 -14.47 -6.33 0.40
CA MET A 113 -13.33 -7.23 0.41
C MET A 113 -12.23 -6.70 1.33
N VAL A 114 -11.73 -7.55 2.21
CA VAL A 114 -10.51 -7.28 3.01
C VAL A 114 -9.29 -7.96 2.40
N SER A 115 -9.49 -8.99 1.58
CA SER A 115 -8.44 -9.61 0.80
C SER A 115 -8.98 -10.20 -0.51
N LEU A 116 -8.06 -10.39 -1.44
CA LEU A 116 -8.29 -11.00 -2.74
C LEU A 116 -7.33 -12.17 -2.92
N THR A 117 -7.86 -13.35 -3.13
CA THR A 117 -7.08 -14.56 -3.41
C THR A 117 -7.08 -14.84 -4.91
N ILE A 118 -5.91 -15.00 -5.50
CA ILE A 118 -5.71 -15.29 -6.90
C ILE A 118 -5.11 -16.69 -7.02
N LYS A 119 -5.80 -17.58 -7.70
CA LYS A 119 -5.31 -18.93 -8.00
C LYS A 119 -4.85 -18.99 -9.45
N ALA A 120 -3.55 -19.17 -9.65
CA ALA A 120 -2.91 -19.42 -10.94
C ALA A 120 -2.14 -20.75 -10.86
N GLU A 121 -0.85 -20.76 -11.13
CA GLU A 121 0.04 -21.90 -10.81
C GLU A 121 0.29 -21.99 -9.30
N GLN A 122 0.36 -20.83 -8.66
CA GLN A 122 0.43 -20.67 -7.21
C GLN A 122 -0.74 -19.84 -6.73
N GLU A 123 -0.95 -19.82 -5.42
CA GLU A 123 -1.96 -19.00 -4.78
C GLU A 123 -1.31 -17.71 -4.24
N TYR A 124 -1.91 -16.56 -4.56
CA TYR A 124 -1.47 -15.25 -4.16
C TYR A 124 -2.57 -14.55 -3.37
N GLU A 125 -2.24 -13.95 -2.24
CA GLU A 125 -3.16 -13.14 -1.45
C GLU A 125 -2.75 -11.66 -1.53
N ILE A 126 -3.71 -10.80 -1.85
CA ILE A 126 -3.57 -9.34 -1.85
C ILE A 126 -4.51 -8.80 -0.78
N ARG A 127 -3.99 -8.04 0.17
CA ARG A 127 -4.79 -7.45 1.26
C ARG A 127 -5.24 -6.05 0.91
N ASN A 128 -6.42 -5.69 1.42
CA ASN A 128 -6.94 -4.33 1.34
C ASN A 128 -6.14 -3.42 2.29
N SER A 129 -5.06 -2.87 1.78
CA SER A 129 -4.13 -2.01 2.53
C SER A 129 -4.02 -0.59 1.96
N CYS A 130 -4.79 -0.28 0.90
CA CYS A 130 -4.75 1.00 0.22
C CYS A 130 -6.12 1.34 -0.41
N PRO A 131 -6.42 2.62 -0.65
CA PRO A 131 -7.66 3.05 -1.29
C PRO A 131 -7.86 2.46 -2.70
N GLU A 132 -6.78 2.22 -3.41
CA GLU A 132 -6.77 1.68 -4.78
C GLU A 132 -7.14 0.19 -4.85
N PHE A 133 -7.21 -0.51 -3.71
CA PHE A 133 -7.53 -1.94 -3.67
C PHE A 133 -8.91 -2.26 -4.26
N GLU A 134 -9.91 -1.45 -4.01
CA GLU A 134 -11.26 -1.66 -4.53
C GLU A 134 -11.26 -1.63 -6.06
N GLU A 135 -10.61 -0.62 -6.64
CA GLU A 135 -10.47 -0.49 -8.09
C GLU A 135 -9.65 -1.63 -8.69
N PHE A 136 -8.58 -2.03 -8.00
CA PHE A 136 -7.77 -3.19 -8.38
C PHE A 136 -8.62 -4.47 -8.45
N ALA A 137 -9.38 -4.76 -7.39
CA ALA A 137 -10.25 -5.93 -7.32
C ALA A 137 -11.32 -5.92 -8.41
N LYS A 138 -11.98 -4.78 -8.62
CA LYS A 138 -13.01 -4.59 -9.64
C LYS A 138 -12.48 -4.83 -11.06
N GLN A 139 -11.33 -4.26 -11.39
CA GLN A 139 -10.72 -4.43 -12.70
C GLN A 139 -10.24 -5.86 -12.93
N LEU A 140 -9.66 -6.51 -11.91
CA LEU A 140 -9.19 -7.87 -12.03
C LEU A 140 -10.35 -8.85 -12.22
N ILE A 141 -11.39 -8.75 -11.39
CA ILE A 141 -12.59 -9.60 -11.51
C ILE A 141 -13.22 -9.43 -12.90
N LYS A 142 -13.36 -8.19 -13.38
CA LYS A 142 -13.90 -7.92 -14.72
C LYS A 142 -13.11 -8.60 -15.83
N LYS A 143 -11.78 -8.68 -15.70
CA LYS A 143 -10.90 -9.30 -16.70
C LYS A 143 -10.88 -10.83 -16.64
N THR A 144 -11.09 -11.40 -15.47
CA THR A 144 -11.05 -12.86 -15.24
C THR A 144 -12.41 -13.52 -15.30
N THR A 145 -13.50 -12.75 -15.26
CA THR A 145 -14.85 -13.29 -15.44
C THR A 145 -15.08 -13.62 -16.92
N PRO A 146 -15.38 -14.86 -17.27
CA PRO A 146 -15.64 -15.22 -18.67
C PRO A 146 -16.85 -14.43 -19.17
N LYS A 147 -16.69 -13.74 -20.30
CA LYS A 147 -17.82 -13.07 -20.96
C LYS A 147 -18.82 -14.18 -21.35
N LYS A 148 -20.02 -14.19 -20.75
CA LYS A 148 -21.12 -15.02 -21.22
C LYS A 148 -21.29 -14.72 -22.71
N LYS A 149 -20.99 -15.69 -23.57
CA LYS A 149 -21.35 -15.62 -24.99
C LYS A 149 -22.87 -15.42 -25.01
N LYS A 150 -23.34 -14.30 -25.55
CA LYS A 150 -24.73 -14.15 -25.93
C LYS A 150 -24.98 -15.23 -26.95
N GLN A 151 -25.73 -16.27 -26.59
CA GLN A 151 -26.34 -17.16 -27.54
C GLN A 151 -27.37 -16.31 -28.28
N SER A 152 -27.09 -16.09 -29.55
CA SER A 152 -28.07 -15.56 -30.53
C SER A 152 -28.96 -16.69 -30.95
#